data_e0b74c1ebd043168748d28e4401eecd5
#
_entry.id   e0b74c1ebd043168748d28e4401eecd5
#
_cell.length_a   1.000
_cell.length_b   1.000
_cell.length_c   1.000
_cell.angle_alpha   90.00
_cell.angle_beta   90.00
_cell.angle_gamma   90.00
#
_symmetry.space_group_name_H-M   'P 1'
#
loop_
_entity.id
_entity.type
_entity.pdbx_description
1 polymer ?
#
loop_
_entity_poly.entity_id
_entity_poly.type
_entity_poly.pdbx_seq_one_letter_code
_entity_poly.pdbx_strand_id
1 'polypeptide(L)'
;MINQPEEQTHIKNPSSSTALNPSTDICLSFRSEGSSSTNHQLSEKPSTKRMMLKTETSQREFPINFKSHRYPYCLVWTPFPFISSIFPLFGHVGIGNSKGIINDFSSSNYVTIDNMGFSWPYKYVHLNPSEEEKNEWDSAIGKANKLFTKKRFGIFDTNCHSYVCHILNSIRYKGRSDYSKCDIMMMMIRDGVYINKCSVVKVYIWPLLFMCIVAIIVSLVICL
;
A
#
# COMPACT_ATOMS: atom_id res chain seq x y z
N MET A 1 -43.51 -23.98 10.10
CA MET A 1 -42.40 -24.39 10.99
C MET A 1 -41.48 -25.29 10.17
N ILE A 2 -40.41 -24.71 9.61
CA ILE A 2 -39.34 -25.47 8.97
C ILE A 2 -38.07 -24.76 9.37
N ASN A 3 -37.23 -25.41 10.18
CA ASN A 3 -35.94 -24.96 10.67
C ASN A 3 -34.93 -24.90 9.52
N GLN A 4 -34.22 -23.80 9.42
CA GLN A 4 -33.01 -23.69 8.61
C GLN A 4 -31.78 -23.85 9.53
N PRO A 5 -30.75 -24.61 9.14
CA PRO A 5 -29.52 -24.75 9.92
C PRO A 5 -28.56 -23.61 9.75
N GLU A 6 -27.92 -23.19 10.86
CA GLU A 6 -26.82 -22.24 10.93
C GLU A 6 -25.59 -22.80 10.22
N GLU A 7 -25.08 -22.04 9.27
CA GLU A 7 -23.79 -22.29 8.59
C GLU A 7 -22.63 -21.67 9.36
N GLN A 8 -21.89 -22.52 10.06
CA GLN A 8 -20.68 -22.15 10.79
C GLN A 8 -19.53 -21.89 9.80
N THR A 9 -19.06 -20.65 9.74
CA THR A 9 -17.87 -20.27 8.99
C THR A 9 -16.60 -20.75 9.71
N HIS A 10 -15.96 -21.76 9.14
CA HIS A 10 -14.65 -22.26 9.54
C HIS A 10 -13.53 -21.26 9.19
N ILE A 11 -12.99 -20.61 10.20
CA ILE A 11 -11.72 -19.89 10.12
C ILE A 11 -10.59 -20.90 10.29
N LYS A 12 -9.87 -21.23 9.22
CA LYS A 12 -8.62 -22.00 9.29
C LYS A 12 -7.46 -21.08 9.58
N ASN A 13 -6.88 -21.22 10.77
CA ASN A 13 -5.54 -20.72 11.10
C ASN A 13 -4.50 -21.70 10.53
N PRO A 14 -3.44 -21.24 9.85
CA PRO A 14 -2.28 -22.09 9.60
C PRO A 14 -1.32 -22.05 10.80
N SER A 15 -1.00 -23.25 11.26
CA SER A 15 -0.07 -23.57 12.31
C SER A 15 1.38 -23.14 12.04
N SER A 16 2.02 -22.75 13.13
CA SER A 16 3.45 -22.55 13.34
C SER A 16 4.33 -23.70 12.84
N SER A 17 5.41 -23.37 12.14
CA SER A 17 6.60 -24.22 12.08
C SER A 17 7.86 -23.38 12.33
N THR A 18 8.54 -23.78 13.37
CA THR A 18 9.83 -23.36 13.92
C THR A 18 10.98 -23.71 12.97
N ALA A 19 11.90 -22.77 12.72
CA ALA A 19 13.30 -23.11 12.36
C ALA A 19 14.25 -21.96 12.71
N LEU A 20 14.99 -22.15 13.76
CA LEU A 20 16.42 -21.99 14.06
C LEU A 20 17.25 -20.90 13.36
N ASN A 21 17.83 -20.07 14.24
CA ASN A 21 19.03 -19.25 14.12
C ASN A 21 20.27 -20.04 13.64
N PRO A 22 21.44 -19.45 13.24
CA PRO A 22 22.14 -18.39 13.98
C PRO A 22 22.94 -17.37 13.15
N SER A 23 23.26 -16.20 13.68
CA SER A 23 24.63 -15.65 13.64
C SER A 23 24.73 -14.40 14.51
N THR A 24 25.50 -14.55 15.54
CA THR A 24 26.21 -13.61 16.40
C THR A 24 26.98 -12.56 15.60
N ASP A 25 26.85 -11.30 15.99
CA ASP A 25 27.98 -10.37 15.94
C ASP A 25 27.97 -9.43 17.14
N ILE A 26 29.08 -9.53 17.83
CA ILE A 26 29.52 -8.83 19.03
C ILE A 26 29.89 -7.39 18.64
N CYS A 27 29.46 -6.40 19.39
CA CYS A 27 30.17 -5.14 19.43
C CYS A 27 30.24 -4.59 20.85
N LEU A 28 31.48 -4.37 21.23
CA LEU A 28 32.07 -4.11 22.54
C LEU A 28 31.57 -2.82 23.20
N SER A 29 31.47 -2.92 24.51
CA SER A 29 31.35 -1.88 25.51
C SER A 29 32.57 -0.95 25.53
N PHE A 30 32.34 0.36 25.62
CA PHE A 30 33.31 1.27 26.19
C PHE A 30 32.72 1.94 27.44
N ARG A 31 33.32 1.62 28.55
CA ARG A 31 33.14 2.17 29.90
C ARG A 31 34.17 3.30 30.09
N SER A 32 33.74 4.45 30.57
CA SER A 32 34.64 5.37 31.25
C SER A 32 33.94 5.94 32.48
N GLU A 33 34.51 5.58 33.60
CA GLU A 33 34.22 6.11 34.96
C GLU A 33 34.92 7.47 35.11
N GLY A 34 34.36 8.31 35.98
CA GLY A 34 35.02 9.56 36.35
C GLY A 34 34.17 10.40 37.30
N SER A 35 34.30 10.20 38.51
CA SER A 35 33.98 10.66 39.83
C SER A 35 33.98 12.20 40.09
N SER A 36 33.19 12.54 41.13
CA SER A 36 33.47 13.42 42.27
C SER A 36 32.65 14.71 42.45
N SER A 37 31.78 14.67 43.44
CA SER A 37 31.52 15.63 44.56
C SER A 37 31.38 17.14 44.31
N THR A 38 30.30 17.78 44.73
CA THR A 38 30.13 18.46 46.04
C THR A 38 28.76 19.15 46.15
N ASN A 39 28.24 19.16 47.36
CA ASN A 39 27.01 19.78 47.85
C ASN A 39 26.93 21.29 47.64
N HIS A 40 25.71 21.81 47.34
CA HIS A 40 25.18 23.00 48.05
C HIS A 40 23.63 22.98 48.01
N GLN A 41 23.03 22.97 49.16
CA GLN A 41 21.63 23.25 49.42
C GLN A 41 21.35 24.73 49.15
N LEU A 42 20.27 25.04 48.44
CA LEU A 42 19.43 26.20 48.70
C LEU A 42 17.98 25.93 48.29
N SER A 43 17.10 26.16 49.24
CA SER A 43 15.67 26.14 49.27
C SER A 43 15.09 27.18 48.29
N GLU A 44 14.19 26.73 47.37
CA GLU A 44 13.18 27.63 46.81
C GLU A 44 11.88 26.87 46.51
N LYS A 45 10.75 27.56 46.79
CA LYS A 45 9.36 27.10 46.76
C LYS A 45 8.89 26.58 45.41
N PRO A 46 7.89 25.66 45.37
CA PRO A 46 7.34 25.16 44.13
C PRO A 46 6.38 26.16 43.50
N SER A 47 6.80 26.76 42.39
CA SER A 47 5.91 27.40 41.41
C SER A 47 5.21 26.32 40.61
N THR A 48 3.90 26.24 40.76
CA THR A 48 2.99 25.35 40.03
C THR A 48 2.94 25.74 38.56
N LYS A 49 3.98 25.38 37.81
CA LYS A 49 3.96 25.43 36.33
C LYS A 49 3.31 24.14 35.84
N ARG A 50 1.99 24.22 35.60
CA ARG A 50 1.20 23.20 34.91
C ARG A 50 1.86 22.89 33.59
N MET A 51 2.75 21.92 33.59
CA MET A 51 3.39 21.39 32.38
C MET A 51 2.31 20.65 31.62
N MET A 52 1.72 21.32 30.62
CA MET A 52 0.93 20.65 29.60
C MET A 52 1.86 19.65 28.94
N LEU A 53 1.73 18.41 29.33
CA LEU A 53 2.33 17.28 28.67
C LEU A 53 1.65 17.20 27.30
N LYS A 54 2.21 17.90 26.30
CA LYS A 54 1.95 17.59 24.90
C LYS A 54 2.46 16.16 24.71
N THR A 55 1.53 15.22 24.77
CA THR A 55 1.76 13.87 24.28
C THR A 55 1.90 13.97 22.78
N GLU A 56 3.10 14.33 22.33
CA GLU A 56 3.50 14.10 20.92
C GLU A 56 3.60 12.60 20.77
N THR A 57 2.49 11.97 20.44
CA THR A 57 2.48 10.63 19.88
C THR A 57 3.03 10.80 18.44
N SER A 58 4.35 10.94 18.34
CA SER A 58 5.04 10.81 17.07
C SER A 58 4.69 9.43 16.53
N GLN A 59 3.71 9.38 15.65
CA GLN A 59 3.39 8.15 14.92
C GLN A 59 4.65 7.80 14.14
N ARG A 60 5.26 6.69 14.51
CA ARG A 60 6.48 6.19 13.86
C ARG A 60 6.13 5.87 12.41
N GLU A 61 6.54 6.72 11.47
CA GLU A 61 6.35 6.47 10.05
C GLU A 61 7.17 5.26 9.63
N PHE A 62 6.50 4.28 9.05
CA PHE A 62 7.18 3.12 8.47
C PHE A 62 7.76 3.52 7.11
N PRO A 63 9.06 3.27 6.85
CA PRO A 63 9.63 3.52 5.53
C PRO A 63 9.11 2.51 4.50
N ILE A 64 9.08 2.93 3.23
CA ILE A 64 8.82 2.01 2.11
C ILE A 64 9.89 0.92 2.10
N ASN A 65 9.47 -0.34 2.04
CA ASN A 65 10.36 -1.48 1.97
C ASN A 65 9.97 -2.40 0.79
N PHE A 66 10.71 -2.31 -0.30
CA PHE A 66 10.44 -3.07 -1.52
C PHE A 66 10.65 -4.57 -1.35
N LYS A 67 11.58 -4.99 -0.47
CA LYS A 67 11.88 -6.43 -0.24
C LYS A 67 10.75 -7.13 0.51
N SER A 68 10.14 -6.47 1.47
CA SER A 68 9.02 -7.00 2.26
C SER A 68 7.65 -6.55 1.72
N HIS A 69 7.62 -5.89 0.56
CA HIS A 69 6.39 -5.37 -0.06
C HIS A 69 5.57 -4.47 0.86
N ARG A 70 6.23 -3.53 1.56
CA ARG A 70 5.59 -2.56 2.44
C ARG A 70 5.59 -1.18 1.80
N TYR A 71 4.38 -0.64 1.57
CA TYR A 71 4.13 0.62 0.87
C TYR A 71 3.22 1.51 1.71
N PRO A 72 3.70 2.09 2.83
CA PRO A 72 2.87 2.94 3.69
C PRO A 72 2.37 4.15 2.93
N TYR A 73 1.07 4.42 3.05
CA TYR A 73 0.41 5.55 2.40
C TYR A 73 0.64 5.65 0.89
N CYS A 74 0.83 4.51 0.22
CA CYS A 74 1.08 4.49 -1.22
C CYS A 74 -0.12 3.94 -1.99
N LEU A 75 -0.37 4.54 -3.16
CA LEU A 75 -1.09 3.90 -4.24
C LEU A 75 -0.08 2.99 -4.96
N VAL A 76 -0.46 1.75 -5.23
CA VAL A 76 0.40 0.77 -5.92
C VAL A 76 -0.27 0.25 -7.18
N TRP A 77 0.53 -0.15 -8.17
CA TRP A 77 0.05 -0.60 -9.46
C TRP A 77 0.86 -1.80 -9.98
N THR A 78 0.14 -2.75 -10.60
CA THR A 78 0.72 -3.88 -11.32
C THR A 78 0.04 -4.04 -12.69
N PRO A 79 0.77 -4.50 -13.73
CA PRO A 79 0.16 -4.74 -15.05
C PRO A 79 -0.81 -5.92 -15.00
N PHE A 80 -1.89 -5.85 -15.79
CA PHE A 80 -2.73 -7.01 -16.08
C PHE A 80 -2.01 -7.96 -17.04
N PRO A 81 -2.02 -9.27 -16.80
CA PRO A 81 -1.56 -10.24 -17.78
C PRO A 81 -2.27 -10.02 -19.12
N PHE A 82 -1.54 -10.08 -20.22
CA PHE A 82 -1.99 -9.90 -21.61
C PHE A 82 -2.54 -8.49 -21.97
N ILE A 83 -3.44 -7.90 -21.17
CA ILE A 83 -4.03 -6.59 -21.45
C ILE A 83 -2.98 -5.49 -21.45
N SER A 84 -2.11 -5.46 -20.45
CA SER A 84 -1.03 -4.47 -20.37
C SER A 84 0.06 -4.69 -21.42
N SER A 85 0.07 -5.85 -22.07
CA SER A 85 0.97 -6.10 -23.21
C SER A 85 0.57 -5.30 -24.45
N ILE A 86 -0.70 -4.93 -24.58
CA ILE A 86 -1.22 -4.11 -25.69
C ILE A 86 -1.40 -2.66 -25.19
N PHE A 87 -1.94 -2.52 -23.99
CA PHE A 87 -2.25 -1.23 -23.38
C PHE A 87 -1.50 -1.08 -22.03
N PRO A 88 -0.23 -0.64 -22.05
CA PRO A 88 0.64 -0.62 -20.85
C PRO A 88 0.19 0.34 -19.75
N LEU A 89 -0.82 1.19 -20.02
CA LEU A 89 -1.40 2.09 -19.04
C LEU A 89 -2.48 1.41 -18.17
N PHE A 90 -3.08 0.32 -18.68
CA PHE A 90 -4.09 -0.42 -17.94
C PHE A 90 -3.42 -1.41 -16.98
N GLY A 91 -3.90 -1.43 -15.75
CA GLY A 91 -3.38 -2.31 -14.72
C GLY A 91 -4.24 -2.31 -13.49
N HIS A 92 -3.86 -3.15 -12.55
CA HIS A 92 -4.52 -3.31 -11.26
C HIS A 92 -3.92 -2.36 -10.24
N VAL A 93 -4.76 -1.77 -9.39
CA VAL A 93 -4.33 -0.83 -8.35
C VAL A 93 -4.73 -1.33 -6.97
N GLY A 94 -3.89 -1.01 -5.99
CA GLY A 94 -4.14 -1.22 -4.57
C GLY A 94 -3.67 -0.01 -3.76
N ILE A 95 -3.94 -0.02 -2.47
CA ILE A 95 -3.55 1.03 -1.53
C ILE A 95 -2.89 0.45 -0.29
N GLY A 96 -1.78 1.03 0.14
CA GLY A 96 -1.07 0.67 1.36
C GLY A 96 -1.67 1.36 2.59
N ASN A 97 -1.87 0.62 3.67
CA ASN A 97 -2.24 1.19 4.96
C ASN A 97 -1.04 1.90 5.63
N SER A 98 -1.19 2.42 6.85
CA SER A 98 -0.12 3.12 7.58
C SER A 98 1.14 2.24 7.81
N LYS A 99 0.98 0.91 7.87
CA LYS A 99 2.07 -0.08 8.00
C LYS A 99 2.60 -0.56 6.65
N GLY A 100 2.06 -0.07 5.55
CA GLY A 100 2.43 -0.48 4.20
C GLY A 100 1.81 -1.78 3.71
N ILE A 101 0.84 -2.34 4.44
CA ILE A 101 0.11 -3.53 4.01
C ILE A 101 -0.82 -3.13 2.87
N ILE A 102 -0.66 -3.79 1.73
CA ILE A 102 -1.46 -3.52 0.53
C ILE A 102 -2.86 -4.10 0.71
N ASN A 103 -3.85 -3.33 0.29
CA ASN A 103 -5.25 -3.73 0.20
C ASN A 103 -5.75 -3.43 -1.21
N ASP A 104 -6.44 -4.37 -1.84
CA ASP A 104 -6.99 -4.19 -3.19
C ASP A 104 -8.25 -5.02 -3.41
N PHE A 105 -9.14 -4.53 -4.28
CA PHE A 105 -10.34 -5.23 -4.70
C PHE A 105 -10.05 -6.00 -6.00
N SER A 106 -9.79 -7.30 -5.89
CA SER A 106 -9.27 -8.13 -6.99
C SER A 106 -10.33 -8.98 -7.68
N SER A 107 -11.44 -9.30 -7.02
CA SER A 107 -12.55 -10.05 -7.60
C SER A 107 -13.86 -9.83 -6.84
N SER A 108 -14.96 -10.38 -7.37
CA SER A 108 -16.28 -10.26 -6.73
C SER A 108 -16.26 -10.78 -5.29
N ASN A 109 -16.74 -9.96 -4.38
CA ASN A 109 -16.83 -10.26 -2.95
C ASN A 109 -15.47 -10.55 -2.27
N TYR A 110 -14.36 -10.15 -2.90
CA TYR A 110 -13.03 -10.47 -2.39
C TYR A 110 -12.08 -9.26 -2.41
N VAL A 111 -11.63 -8.85 -1.23
CA VAL A 111 -10.58 -7.87 -1.02
C VAL A 111 -9.33 -8.60 -0.55
N THR A 112 -8.24 -8.41 -1.26
CA THR A 112 -6.93 -8.98 -0.92
C THR A 112 -6.25 -8.10 0.13
N ILE A 113 -5.65 -8.70 1.15
CA ILE A 113 -4.90 -8.02 2.21
C ILE A 113 -3.53 -8.69 2.37
N ASP A 114 -2.47 -7.90 2.43
CA ASP A 114 -1.06 -8.34 2.52
C ASP A 114 -0.60 -9.19 1.32
N ASN A 115 -1.31 -9.12 0.26
CA ASN A 115 -1.00 -9.68 -1.05
C ASN A 115 -1.59 -8.73 -2.08
N MET A 116 -1.24 -8.86 -3.35
CA MET A 116 -1.84 -8.04 -4.39
C MET A 116 -2.31 -8.94 -5.52
N GLY A 117 -3.54 -8.71 -5.99
CA GLY A 117 -4.08 -9.40 -7.15
C GLY A 117 -3.14 -9.25 -8.36
N PHE A 118 -2.99 -10.32 -9.14
CA PHE A 118 -2.22 -10.43 -10.38
C PHE A 118 -0.70 -10.46 -10.22
N SER A 119 -0.07 -9.68 -9.34
CA SER A 119 1.38 -9.67 -9.06
C SER A 119 1.71 -8.61 -8.00
N TRP A 120 2.91 -8.69 -7.44
CA TRP A 120 3.47 -7.61 -6.63
C TRP A 120 3.62 -6.31 -7.44
N PRO A 121 3.59 -5.13 -6.78
CA PRO A 121 3.62 -3.84 -7.46
C PRO A 121 4.85 -3.65 -8.36
N TYR A 122 4.63 -3.02 -9.51
CA TYR A 122 5.67 -2.55 -10.43
C TYR A 122 5.88 -1.04 -10.33
N LYS A 123 4.83 -0.31 -9.95
CA LYS A 123 4.86 1.13 -9.69
C LYS A 123 4.20 1.47 -8.36
N TYR A 124 4.58 2.60 -7.80
CA TYR A 124 3.89 3.20 -6.65
C TYR A 124 3.86 4.72 -6.76
N VAL A 125 2.89 5.34 -6.07
CA VAL A 125 2.82 6.78 -5.80
C VAL A 125 2.72 6.95 -4.30
N HIS A 126 3.63 7.70 -3.69
CA HIS A 126 3.49 8.07 -2.28
C HIS A 126 2.50 9.23 -2.16
N LEU A 127 1.43 9.03 -1.41
CA LEU A 127 0.30 9.96 -1.37
C LEU A 127 0.52 11.16 -0.46
N ASN A 128 1.47 11.07 0.49
CA ASN A 128 1.80 12.13 1.46
C ASN A 128 0.55 12.72 2.15
N PRO A 129 -0.23 11.91 2.88
CA PRO A 129 -1.42 12.41 3.58
C PRO A 129 -1.05 13.38 4.70
N SER A 130 -1.94 14.36 4.99
CA SER A 130 -1.83 15.22 6.17
C SER A 130 -2.00 14.41 7.46
N GLU A 131 -1.68 14.98 8.61
CA GLU A 131 -1.83 14.28 9.90
C GLU A 131 -3.30 13.93 10.18
N GLU A 132 -4.24 14.78 9.78
CA GLU A 132 -5.67 14.53 9.89
C GLU A 132 -6.08 13.33 9.02
N GLU A 133 -5.60 13.29 7.77
CA GLU A 133 -5.86 12.18 6.85
C GLU A 133 -5.23 10.88 7.33
N LYS A 134 -4.00 10.91 7.91
CA LYS A 134 -3.35 9.74 8.51
C LYS A 134 -4.18 9.12 9.65
N ASN A 135 -4.81 9.94 10.48
CA ASN A 135 -5.64 9.48 11.59
C ASN A 135 -6.84 8.65 11.14
N GLU A 136 -7.41 8.98 9.98
CA GLU A 136 -8.56 8.29 9.40
C GLU A 136 -8.18 7.19 8.40
N TRP A 137 -6.93 7.14 7.94
CA TRP A 137 -6.45 6.31 6.82
C TRP A 137 -6.80 4.83 6.97
N ASP A 138 -6.33 4.20 8.04
CA ASP A 138 -6.52 2.76 8.26
C ASP A 138 -7.98 2.42 8.54
N SER A 139 -8.71 3.33 9.19
CA SER A 139 -10.16 3.19 9.43
C SER A 139 -10.94 3.22 8.11
N ALA A 140 -10.59 4.12 7.20
CA ALA A 140 -11.21 4.22 5.87
C ALA A 140 -10.96 2.97 5.03
N ILE A 141 -9.73 2.46 5.03
CA ILE A 141 -9.40 1.19 4.37
C ILE A 141 -10.21 0.04 4.97
N GLY A 142 -10.28 -0.07 6.30
CA GLY A 142 -11.06 -1.11 6.97
C GLY A 142 -12.56 -1.04 6.66
N LYS A 143 -13.14 0.16 6.55
CA LYS A 143 -14.54 0.35 6.13
C LYS A 143 -14.74 -0.05 4.66
N ALA A 144 -13.82 0.33 3.78
CA ALA A 144 -13.84 -0.03 2.37
C ALA A 144 -13.73 -1.56 2.19
N ASN A 145 -12.86 -2.24 2.94
CA ASN A 145 -12.73 -3.70 2.92
C ASN A 145 -14.09 -4.36 3.21
N LYS A 146 -14.76 -3.96 4.30
CA LYS A 146 -16.08 -4.48 4.69
C LYS A 146 -17.16 -4.18 3.64
N LEU A 147 -17.10 -3.04 2.97
CA LEU A 147 -18.06 -2.67 1.93
C LEU A 147 -17.84 -3.48 0.65
N PHE A 148 -16.59 -3.58 0.18
CA PHE A 148 -16.27 -4.19 -1.11
C PHE A 148 -16.32 -5.72 -1.07
N THR A 149 -16.16 -6.36 0.09
CA THR A 149 -16.46 -7.80 0.23
C THR A 149 -17.93 -8.16 -0.02
N LYS A 150 -18.82 -7.17 -0.11
CA LYS A 150 -20.23 -7.35 -0.47
C LYS A 150 -20.54 -6.89 -1.90
N LYS A 151 -19.56 -6.42 -2.66
CA LYS A 151 -19.74 -5.91 -4.03
C LYS A 151 -19.28 -6.92 -5.07
N ARG A 152 -20.01 -6.98 -6.19
CA ARG A 152 -19.58 -7.72 -7.38
C ARG A 152 -18.51 -6.90 -8.13
N PHE A 153 -17.50 -7.59 -8.63
CA PHE A 153 -16.48 -6.98 -9.48
C PHE A 153 -17.01 -6.79 -10.90
N GLY A 154 -16.83 -5.61 -11.46
CA GLY A 154 -17.17 -5.29 -12.84
C GLY A 154 -16.10 -4.38 -13.44
N ILE A 155 -15.54 -4.75 -14.59
CA ILE A 155 -14.41 -4.06 -15.20
C ILE A 155 -14.70 -2.56 -15.42
N PHE A 156 -15.90 -2.22 -15.84
CA PHE A 156 -16.29 -0.83 -16.14
C PHE A 156 -16.98 -0.12 -14.98
N ASP A 157 -17.56 -0.85 -14.06
CA ASP A 157 -18.35 -0.29 -12.97
C ASP A 157 -17.61 -0.32 -11.64
N THR A 158 -17.61 -1.43 -10.93
CA THR A 158 -17.03 -1.56 -9.60
C THR A 158 -15.76 -2.42 -9.65
N ASN A 159 -14.60 -1.78 -9.62
CA ASN A 159 -13.30 -2.42 -9.77
C ASN A 159 -12.28 -1.89 -8.75
N CYS A 160 -11.00 -2.27 -8.91
CA CYS A 160 -9.91 -1.84 -8.05
C CYS A 160 -9.75 -0.30 -7.98
N HIS A 161 -9.95 0.41 -9.09
CA HIS A 161 -9.93 1.88 -9.10
C HIS A 161 -11.09 2.46 -8.29
N SER A 162 -12.31 1.90 -8.40
CA SER A 162 -13.47 2.32 -7.59
C SER A 162 -13.23 2.11 -6.10
N TYR A 163 -12.51 1.06 -5.72
CA TYR A 163 -12.12 0.78 -4.35
C TYR A 163 -11.22 1.88 -3.79
N VAL A 164 -10.16 2.23 -4.52
CA VAL A 164 -9.23 3.32 -4.13
C VAL A 164 -9.96 4.67 -4.10
N CYS A 165 -10.78 5.00 -5.12
CA CYS A 165 -11.59 6.22 -5.12
C CYS A 165 -12.46 6.33 -3.87
N HIS A 166 -13.12 5.23 -3.48
CA HIS A 166 -13.96 5.22 -2.28
C HIS A 166 -13.18 5.57 -1.02
N ILE A 167 -11.95 5.05 -0.86
CA ILE A 167 -11.11 5.35 0.29
C ILE A 167 -10.71 6.83 0.29
N LEU A 168 -10.13 7.33 -0.82
CA LEU A 168 -9.64 8.71 -0.92
C LEU A 168 -10.78 9.73 -0.73
N ASN A 169 -11.95 9.45 -1.28
CA ASN A 169 -13.15 10.30 -1.13
C ASN A 169 -13.67 10.29 0.31
N SER A 170 -13.62 9.16 1.01
CA SER A 170 -14.10 9.05 2.38
C SER A 170 -13.27 9.85 3.38
N ILE A 171 -11.96 9.98 3.16
CA ILE A 171 -11.04 10.78 4.00
C ILE A 171 -10.86 12.20 3.47
N ARG A 172 -11.55 12.56 2.40
CA ARG A 172 -11.37 13.85 1.70
C ARG A 172 -9.91 14.16 1.36
N TYR A 173 -9.20 13.16 0.82
CA TYR A 173 -7.78 13.29 0.52
C TYR A 173 -7.48 14.58 -0.24
N LYS A 174 -6.51 15.38 0.26
CA LYS A 174 -6.18 16.73 -0.24
C LYS A 174 -7.40 17.64 -0.38
N GLY A 175 -8.35 17.54 0.55
CA GLY A 175 -9.57 18.34 0.58
C GLY A 175 -10.62 17.97 -0.47
N ARG A 176 -10.44 16.92 -1.27
CA ARG A 176 -11.34 16.47 -2.33
C ARG A 176 -12.14 15.24 -1.93
N SER A 177 -13.40 15.18 -2.36
CA SER A 177 -14.29 14.02 -2.16
C SER A 177 -14.89 13.48 -3.46
N ASP A 178 -14.29 13.82 -4.59
CA ASP A 178 -14.77 13.56 -5.95
C ASP A 178 -13.75 12.83 -6.83
N TYR A 179 -12.80 12.08 -6.22
CA TYR A 179 -11.86 11.27 -6.99
C TYR A 179 -12.59 10.27 -7.86
N SER A 180 -12.28 10.29 -9.15
CA SER A 180 -12.75 9.38 -10.17
C SER A 180 -11.70 8.32 -10.52
N LYS A 181 -12.09 7.27 -11.25
CA LYS A 181 -11.16 6.26 -11.75
C LYS A 181 -10.08 6.88 -12.66
N CYS A 182 -10.45 7.90 -13.43
CA CYS A 182 -9.51 8.64 -14.26
C CYS A 182 -8.47 9.37 -13.43
N ASP A 183 -8.85 9.96 -12.28
CA ASP A 183 -7.88 10.61 -11.39
C ASP A 183 -6.84 9.61 -10.87
N ILE A 184 -7.28 8.42 -10.44
CA ILE A 184 -6.36 7.36 -9.97
C ILE A 184 -5.42 6.92 -11.09
N MET A 185 -5.94 6.73 -12.29
CA MET A 185 -5.13 6.37 -13.46
C MET A 185 -4.11 7.48 -13.79
N MET A 186 -4.56 8.74 -13.78
CA MET A 186 -3.69 9.90 -14.06
C MET A 186 -2.60 10.07 -13.00
N MET A 187 -2.90 9.84 -11.71
CA MET A 187 -1.90 9.83 -10.64
C MET A 187 -0.83 8.77 -10.93
N MET A 188 -1.22 7.56 -11.35
CA MET A 188 -0.28 6.49 -11.70
C MET A 188 0.55 6.80 -12.95
N ILE A 189 -0.01 7.50 -13.93
CA ILE A 189 0.72 7.89 -15.15
C ILE A 189 1.71 9.01 -14.84
N ARG A 190 1.27 10.07 -14.17
CA ARG A 190 2.05 11.29 -13.94
C ARG A 190 3.08 11.13 -12.82
N ASP A 191 2.66 10.55 -11.68
CA ASP A 191 3.42 10.55 -10.44
C ASP A 191 3.98 9.15 -10.09
N GLY A 192 3.63 8.13 -10.88
CA GLY A 192 4.01 6.74 -10.62
C GLY A 192 5.49 6.47 -10.84
N VAL A 193 6.18 6.03 -9.77
CA VAL A 193 7.59 5.65 -9.79
C VAL A 193 7.71 4.14 -9.93
N TYR A 194 8.54 3.67 -10.87
CA TYR A 194 8.84 2.23 -11.00
C TYR A 194 9.73 1.75 -9.85
N ILE A 195 9.43 0.59 -9.30
CA ILE A 195 10.16 0.02 -8.16
C ILE A 195 11.60 -0.30 -8.53
N ASN A 196 11.81 -0.78 -9.76
CA ASN A 196 13.14 -1.09 -10.28
C ASN A 196 13.18 -1.06 -11.82
N LYS A 197 14.37 -1.10 -12.41
CA LYS A 197 14.57 -1.11 -13.87
C LYS A 197 13.95 -2.33 -14.54
N CYS A 198 13.98 -3.50 -13.89
CA CYS A 198 13.34 -4.71 -14.43
C CYS A 198 11.82 -4.57 -14.57
N SER A 199 11.17 -3.82 -13.65
CA SER A 199 9.73 -3.52 -13.74
C SER A 199 9.42 -2.70 -14.99
N VAL A 200 10.27 -1.74 -15.36
CA VAL A 200 10.13 -0.96 -16.60
C VAL A 200 10.20 -1.89 -17.82
N VAL A 201 11.26 -2.70 -17.88
CA VAL A 201 11.47 -3.64 -19.01
C VAL A 201 10.28 -4.58 -19.14
N LYS A 202 9.82 -5.18 -18.04
CA LYS A 202 8.69 -6.13 -18.05
C LYS A 202 7.38 -5.51 -18.55
N VAL A 203 7.15 -4.22 -18.28
CA VAL A 203 5.93 -3.53 -18.71
C VAL A 203 5.98 -3.21 -20.20
N TYR A 204 7.14 -2.84 -20.75
CA TYR A 204 7.24 -2.33 -22.12
C TYR A 204 7.74 -3.33 -23.15
N ILE A 205 8.39 -4.43 -22.74
CA ILE A 205 8.95 -5.41 -23.69
C ILE A 205 7.86 -6.04 -24.57
N TRP A 206 6.73 -6.42 -23.99
CA TRP A 206 5.63 -7.04 -24.72
C TRP A 206 4.92 -6.10 -25.70
N PRO A 207 4.54 -4.85 -25.30
CA PRO A 207 4.02 -3.86 -26.24
C PRO A 207 4.97 -3.58 -27.40
N LEU A 208 6.28 -3.46 -27.15
CA LEU A 208 7.28 -3.24 -28.18
C LEU A 208 7.37 -4.41 -29.15
N LEU A 209 7.44 -5.65 -28.66
CA LEU A 209 7.43 -6.84 -29.49
C LEU A 209 6.16 -6.94 -30.34
N PHE A 210 5.01 -6.66 -29.76
CA PHE A 210 3.74 -6.63 -30.48
C PHE A 210 3.76 -5.61 -31.62
N MET A 211 4.20 -4.39 -31.35
CA MET A 211 4.33 -3.34 -32.37
C MET A 211 5.31 -3.73 -33.49
N CYS A 212 6.44 -4.36 -33.15
CA CYS A 212 7.39 -4.85 -34.15
C CYS A 212 6.76 -5.93 -35.05
N ILE A 213 6.02 -6.89 -34.48
CA ILE A 213 5.33 -7.93 -35.27
C ILE A 213 4.31 -7.31 -36.19
N VAL A 214 3.48 -6.38 -35.72
CA VAL A 214 2.49 -5.68 -36.54
C VAL A 214 3.18 -4.93 -37.67
N ALA A 215 4.27 -4.21 -37.42
CA ALA A 215 5.03 -3.50 -38.43
C ALA A 215 5.58 -4.42 -39.51
N ILE A 216 6.10 -5.59 -39.14
CA ILE A 216 6.59 -6.61 -40.08
C ILE A 216 5.44 -7.12 -40.94
N ILE A 217 4.29 -7.48 -40.37
CA ILE A 217 3.14 -7.97 -41.11
C ILE A 217 2.65 -6.92 -42.14
N VAL A 218 2.51 -5.67 -41.68
CA VAL A 218 2.09 -4.57 -42.57
C VAL A 218 3.08 -4.38 -43.70
N SER A 219 4.39 -4.41 -43.45
CA SER A 219 5.41 -4.30 -44.47
C SER A 219 5.34 -5.43 -45.51
N LEU A 220 5.11 -6.66 -45.06
CA LEU A 220 4.97 -7.81 -45.94
C LEU A 220 3.72 -7.70 -46.81
N VAL A 221 2.59 -7.21 -46.27
CA VAL A 221 1.33 -7.01 -47.03
C VAL A 221 1.48 -5.91 -48.09
N ILE A 222 2.24 -4.86 -47.82
CA ILE A 222 2.47 -3.76 -48.77
C ILE A 222 3.43 -4.19 -49.89
N CYS A 223 4.35 -5.10 -49.63
CA CYS A 223 5.33 -5.59 -50.60
C CYS A 223 4.82 -6.76 -51.50
N LEU A 224 3.66 -7.33 -51.16
CA LEU A 224 2.94 -8.34 -51.96
C LEU A 224 1.93 -7.69 -52.91
#